data_0818222dc584d087d905bc36132df6d0
#
_entry.id   0818222dc584d087d905bc36132df6d0
#
_cell.length_a   1.000
_cell.length_b   1.000
_cell.length_c   1.000
_cell.angle_alpha   90.00
_cell.angle_beta   90.00
_cell.angle_gamma   90.00
#
_symmetry.space_group_name_H-M   'P 1'
#
loop_
_entity.id
_entity.type
_entity.pdbx_description
1 polymer ?
#
loop_
_entity_poly.entity_id
_entity_poly.type
_entity_poly.pdbx_seq_one_letter_code
_entity_poly.pdbx_strand_id
1 'polypeptide(L)'
;VPTNKTHRVTMSDVARHAGVSRTTVSFVLNDKPGAAIPEETRRRILAAIAELGYRPNAGARALAANRSGWFGLITEIVTGPFAGEMITGAQSRAWGDRRFLLIAASEGDPAQEAAALDQMLEHRVEGLLYATTWHRAVTLPKAVREVPTVLVNCYDAAGELPCILPDEVSGGYKATRRLLDAGHTRIGFINLDPAIPAAIGRREGYERALREAGITLDPALVVPGWATADSAYTAAGELLDRPAGARPTALFCGNDRMAMGAYDAIKERGLRIPHDVAVVGFDNQELIAAYLRPKLTTLALPFE
;
A
#
# COMPACT_ATOMS: atom_id res chain seq x y z
N VAL A 1 34.17 13.83 28.59
CA VAL A 1 34.26 14.17 27.17
C VAL A 1 33.59 15.53 27.01
N PRO A 2 34.25 16.59 26.55
CA PRO A 2 33.66 17.89 26.36
C PRO A 2 32.63 17.80 25.23
N THR A 3 31.36 18.04 25.54
CA THR A 3 30.26 18.18 24.56
C THR A 3 30.53 19.47 23.77
N ASN A 4 31.14 19.33 22.61
CA ASN A 4 31.23 20.39 21.61
C ASN A 4 29.77 20.69 21.14
N LYS A 5 29.12 21.70 21.73
CA LYS A 5 27.86 22.23 21.26
C LYS A 5 28.14 22.84 19.90
N THR A 6 27.96 22.07 18.82
CA THR A 6 27.95 22.61 17.47
C THR A 6 26.87 23.70 17.43
N HIS A 7 27.32 24.94 17.37
CA HIS A 7 26.42 26.12 17.30
C HIS A 7 25.60 26.01 16.01
N ARG A 8 24.35 25.65 16.12
CA ARG A 8 23.46 25.57 14.95
C ARG A 8 23.25 26.97 14.39
N VAL A 9 23.68 27.18 13.14
CA VAL A 9 23.51 28.46 12.45
C VAL A 9 22.02 28.89 12.50
N THR A 10 21.81 30.15 12.86
CA THR A 10 20.48 30.75 13.03
C THR A 10 20.14 31.70 11.89
N MET A 11 18.87 32.05 11.74
CA MET A 11 18.45 33.11 10.81
C MET A 11 19.09 34.45 11.11
N SER A 12 19.46 34.73 12.38
CA SER A 12 20.20 35.93 12.79
C SER A 12 21.61 35.94 12.27
N ASP A 13 22.27 34.79 12.18
CA ASP A 13 23.60 34.69 11.63
C ASP A 13 23.61 34.94 10.13
N VAL A 14 22.61 34.39 9.41
CA VAL A 14 22.39 34.66 7.97
C VAL A 14 22.14 36.16 7.75
N ALA A 15 21.27 36.76 8.57
CA ALA A 15 20.94 38.19 8.46
C ALA A 15 22.19 39.08 8.65
N ARG A 16 23.02 38.76 9.65
CA ARG A 16 24.30 39.45 9.95
C ARG A 16 25.27 39.29 8.80
N HIS A 17 25.43 38.05 8.27
CA HIS A 17 26.36 37.75 7.17
C HIS A 17 25.93 38.45 5.87
N ALA A 18 24.64 38.47 5.56
CA ALA A 18 24.12 39.13 4.37
C ALA A 18 23.89 40.64 4.53
N GLY A 19 24.11 41.23 5.70
CA GLY A 19 23.95 42.67 5.96
C GLY A 19 22.48 43.13 5.82
N VAL A 20 21.50 42.31 6.30
CA VAL A 20 20.08 42.61 6.19
C VAL A 20 19.36 42.31 7.51
N SER A 21 18.05 42.68 7.60
CA SER A 21 17.25 42.32 8.75
C SER A 21 16.81 40.82 8.71
N ARG A 22 16.51 40.24 9.90
CA ARG A 22 15.93 38.91 10.00
C ARG A 22 14.60 38.79 9.20
N THR A 23 13.83 39.89 9.20
CA THR A 23 12.56 39.96 8.45
C THR A 23 12.81 39.84 6.96
N THR A 24 13.84 40.50 6.42
CA THR A 24 14.20 40.40 5.01
C THR A 24 14.62 38.98 4.64
N VAL A 25 15.44 38.31 5.47
CA VAL A 25 15.79 36.89 5.28
C VAL A 25 14.55 36.00 5.29
N SER A 26 13.64 36.22 6.25
CA SER A 26 12.38 35.47 6.32
C SER A 26 11.51 35.66 5.08
N PHE A 27 11.45 36.86 4.54
CA PHE A 27 10.67 37.13 3.32
C PHE A 27 11.25 36.42 2.09
N VAL A 28 12.57 36.36 1.97
CA VAL A 28 13.25 35.62 0.88
C VAL A 28 13.02 34.12 1.03
N LEU A 29 13.19 33.58 2.25
CA LEU A 29 13.01 32.14 2.50
C LEU A 29 11.59 31.63 2.29
N ASN A 30 10.59 32.47 2.54
CA ASN A 30 9.18 32.10 2.45
C ASN A 30 8.51 32.64 1.17
N ASP A 31 9.29 33.22 0.26
CA ASP A 31 8.82 33.85 -0.99
C ASP A 31 7.56 34.68 -0.79
N LYS A 32 7.61 35.60 0.19
CA LYS A 32 6.41 36.32 0.66
C LYS A 32 5.87 37.23 -0.45
N PRO A 33 4.62 37.01 -0.89
CA PRO A 33 4.01 37.85 -1.92
C PRO A 33 3.99 39.34 -1.51
N GLY A 34 4.33 40.23 -2.42
CA GLY A 34 4.32 41.68 -2.21
C GLY A 34 5.53 42.24 -1.46
N ALA A 35 6.50 41.40 -1.05
CA ALA A 35 7.76 41.89 -0.50
C ALA A 35 8.69 42.31 -1.65
N ALA A 36 8.79 43.61 -1.89
CA ALA A 36 9.68 44.19 -2.92
C ALA A 36 11.16 44.09 -2.44
N ILE A 37 11.77 42.91 -2.57
CA ILE A 37 13.18 42.69 -2.25
C ILE A 37 13.97 42.71 -3.54
N PRO A 38 14.98 43.65 -3.66
CA PRO A 38 15.83 43.72 -4.84
C PRO A 38 16.52 42.37 -5.12
N GLU A 39 16.65 42.01 -6.39
CA GLU A 39 17.27 40.73 -6.79
C GLU A 39 18.69 40.57 -6.27
N GLU A 40 19.47 41.62 -6.25
CA GLU A 40 20.79 41.67 -5.64
C GLU A 40 20.77 41.25 -4.17
N THR A 41 19.81 41.75 -3.40
CA THR A 41 19.63 41.42 -1.99
C THR A 41 19.17 39.97 -1.82
N ARG A 42 18.29 39.49 -2.69
CA ARG A 42 17.84 38.06 -2.70
C ARG A 42 19.04 37.14 -2.94
N ARG A 43 19.86 37.44 -3.96
CA ARG A 43 21.04 36.63 -4.31
C ARG A 43 22.06 36.59 -3.15
N ARG A 44 22.31 37.73 -2.51
CA ARG A 44 23.21 37.84 -1.36
C ARG A 44 22.75 37.03 -0.15
N ILE A 45 21.44 37.01 0.13
CA ILE A 45 20.87 36.18 1.18
C ILE A 45 20.99 34.69 0.87
N LEU A 46 20.69 34.26 -0.36
CA LEU A 46 20.80 32.87 -0.78
C LEU A 46 22.26 32.39 -0.74
N ALA A 47 23.22 33.23 -1.11
CA ALA A 47 24.64 32.94 -0.98
C ALA A 47 25.03 32.74 0.49
N ALA A 48 24.62 33.65 1.38
CA ALA A 48 24.88 33.55 2.82
C ALA A 48 24.28 32.27 3.43
N ILE A 49 23.10 31.85 2.99
CA ILE A 49 22.47 30.59 3.42
C ILE A 49 23.31 29.38 3.01
N ALA A 50 23.79 29.37 1.76
CA ALA A 50 24.64 28.29 1.25
C ALA A 50 25.98 28.22 1.94
N GLU A 51 26.67 29.35 2.10
CA GLU A 51 28.00 29.45 2.74
C GLU A 51 27.97 29.05 4.22
N LEU A 52 26.94 29.47 4.96
CA LEU A 52 26.80 29.15 6.38
C LEU A 52 26.18 27.77 6.63
N GLY A 53 25.71 27.09 5.59
CA GLY A 53 24.98 25.82 5.72
C GLY A 53 23.67 25.96 6.53
N TYR A 54 23.04 27.14 6.48
CA TYR A 54 21.83 27.40 7.24
C TYR A 54 20.66 26.56 6.73
N ARG A 55 20.03 25.83 7.63
CA ARG A 55 18.80 25.10 7.35
C ARG A 55 17.64 25.74 8.14
N PRO A 56 16.62 26.27 7.44
CA PRO A 56 15.45 26.81 8.11
C PRO A 56 14.81 25.80 9.07
N ASN A 57 14.36 26.26 10.22
CA ASN A 57 13.63 25.40 11.16
C ASN A 57 12.25 25.09 10.59
N ALA A 58 12.01 23.82 10.24
CA ALA A 58 10.74 23.38 9.68
C ALA A 58 9.56 23.63 10.64
N GLY A 59 9.74 23.41 11.95
CA GLY A 59 8.72 23.67 12.96
C GLY A 59 8.33 25.14 13.05
N ALA A 60 9.32 26.05 13.00
CA ALA A 60 9.03 27.50 13.00
C ALA A 60 8.31 27.95 11.72
N ARG A 61 8.64 27.35 10.57
CA ARG A 61 7.92 27.62 9.30
C ARG A 61 6.50 27.04 9.33
N ALA A 62 6.34 25.83 9.82
CA ALA A 62 5.05 25.18 9.96
C ALA A 62 4.11 26.02 10.85
N LEU A 63 4.62 26.55 11.97
CA LEU A 63 3.86 27.42 12.87
C LEU A 63 3.46 28.72 12.18
N ALA A 64 4.37 29.36 11.45
CA ALA A 64 4.11 30.63 10.76
C ALA A 64 3.15 30.46 9.55
N ALA A 65 3.22 29.33 8.86
CA ALA A 65 2.40 29.02 7.69
C ALA A 65 1.10 28.29 8.05
N ASN A 66 0.94 27.86 9.29
CA ASN A 66 -0.10 26.94 9.76
C ASN A 66 -0.19 25.66 8.89
N ARG A 67 0.94 25.20 8.37
CA ARG A 67 1.06 24.01 7.51
C ARG A 67 2.37 23.32 7.78
N SER A 68 2.32 22.03 8.12
CA SER A 68 3.53 21.26 8.44
C SER A 68 4.28 20.76 7.21
N GLY A 69 3.58 20.52 6.11
CA GLY A 69 4.10 19.85 4.93
C GLY A 69 4.18 18.32 5.09
N TRP A 70 3.52 17.75 6.10
CA TRP A 70 3.52 16.32 6.36
C TRP A 70 2.12 15.73 6.27
N PHE A 71 2.04 14.56 5.65
CA PHE A 71 0.93 13.64 5.87
C PHE A 71 1.39 12.49 6.76
N GLY A 72 0.50 11.97 7.61
CA GLY A 72 0.75 10.76 8.37
C GLY A 72 0.35 9.53 7.59
N LEU A 73 1.10 8.44 7.74
CA LEU A 73 0.71 7.11 7.33
C LEU A 73 0.91 6.16 8.51
N ILE A 74 -0.17 5.63 9.05
CA ILE A 74 -0.13 4.56 10.05
C ILE A 74 -0.44 3.25 9.32
N THR A 75 0.41 2.24 9.50
CA THR A 75 0.23 0.90 8.94
C THR A 75 0.66 -0.16 9.95
N GLU A 76 0.16 -1.37 9.79
CA GLU A 76 0.55 -2.48 10.66
C GLU A 76 2.00 -2.89 10.41
N ILE A 77 2.40 -3.08 9.16
CA ILE A 77 3.70 -3.63 8.78
C ILE A 77 4.22 -2.92 7.52
N VAL A 78 5.39 -2.30 7.60
CA VAL A 78 6.04 -1.68 6.42
C VAL A 78 6.69 -2.71 5.48
N THR A 79 6.94 -3.91 5.95
CA THR A 79 7.50 -5.04 5.17
C THR A 79 6.43 -5.96 4.59
N GLY A 80 5.15 -5.63 4.78
CA GLY A 80 4.04 -6.39 4.21
C GLY A 80 4.02 -6.33 2.68
N PRO A 81 3.38 -7.29 2.02
CA PRO A 81 3.48 -7.46 0.56
C PRO A 81 3.01 -6.24 -0.24
N PHE A 82 2.12 -5.40 0.31
CA PHE A 82 1.57 -4.23 -0.39
C PHE A 82 2.02 -2.89 0.21
N ALA A 83 2.70 -2.90 1.35
CA ALA A 83 3.10 -1.69 2.04
C ALA A 83 4.02 -0.82 1.18
N GLY A 84 4.94 -1.42 0.43
CA GLY A 84 5.86 -0.73 -0.45
C GLY A 84 5.14 0.06 -1.55
N GLU A 85 4.15 -0.53 -2.21
CA GLU A 85 3.36 0.11 -3.28
C GLU A 85 2.51 1.24 -2.70
N MET A 86 1.78 1.01 -1.61
CA MET A 86 0.99 2.04 -0.92
C MET A 86 1.85 3.23 -0.48
N ILE A 87 3.03 2.97 0.10
CA ILE A 87 3.96 4.02 0.52
C ILE A 87 4.48 4.79 -0.70
N THR A 88 4.86 4.10 -1.76
CA THR A 88 5.40 4.71 -2.98
C THR A 88 4.35 5.57 -3.67
N GLY A 89 3.13 5.07 -3.86
CA GLY A 89 2.03 5.82 -4.45
C GLY A 89 1.66 7.05 -3.63
N ALA A 90 1.47 6.89 -2.33
CA ALA A 90 1.16 7.99 -1.43
C ALA A 90 2.27 9.05 -1.38
N GLN A 91 3.56 8.63 -1.32
CA GLN A 91 4.70 9.56 -1.32
C GLN A 91 4.85 10.27 -2.67
N SER A 92 4.67 9.56 -3.78
CA SER A 92 4.73 10.14 -5.12
C SER A 92 3.68 11.24 -5.29
N ARG A 93 2.45 10.99 -4.84
CA ARG A 93 1.37 11.97 -4.88
C ARG A 93 1.63 13.16 -3.95
N ALA A 94 2.10 12.91 -2.72
CA ALA A 94 2.46 13.95 -1.76
C ALA A 94 3.59 14.84 -2.27
N TRP A 95 4.59 14.25 -2.93
CA TRP A 95 5.72 14.97 -3.52
C TRP A 95 5.29 16.00 -4.56
N GLY A 96 4.28 15.71 -5.37
CA GLY A 96 3.71 16.67 -6.32
C GLY A 96 3.30 17.99 -5.68
N ASP A 97 2.85 17.95 -4.44
CA ASP A 97 2.45 19.11 -3.63
C ASP A 97 3.56 19.56 -2.66
N ARG A 98 4.81 19.09 -2.83
CA ARG A 98 5.97 19.32 -1.95
C ARG A 98 5.71 18.91 -0.49
N ARG A 99 4.99 17.80 -0.31
CA ARG A 99 4.74 17.20 1.00
C ARG A 99 5.45 15.86 1.13
N PHE A 100 5.60 15.43 2.36
CA PHE A 100 6.27 14.17 2.72
C PHE A 100 5.36 13.33 3.58
N LEU A 101 5.63 12.02 3.64
CA LEU A 101 4.98 11.12 4.57
C LEU A 101 5.80 10.98 5.86
N LEU A 102 5.09 11.02 6.98
CA LEU A 102 5.56 10.54 8.27
C LEU A 102 4.94 9.16 8.48
N ILE A 103 5.76 8.10 8.48
CA ILE A 103 5.30 6.73 8.48
C ILE A 103 5.53 6.13 9.86
N ALA A 104 4.50 5.49 10.42
CA ALA A 104 4.61 4.68 11.63
C ALA A 104 4.06 3.27 11.37
N ALA A 105 4.81 2.25 11.80
CA ALA A 105 4.36 0.88 11.85
C ALA A 105 3.93 0.55 13.28
N SER A 106 2.72 0.02 13.45
CA SER A 106 2.16 -0.32 14.76
C SER A 106 2.34 -1.79 15.13
N GLU A 107 2.75 -2.63 14.19
CA GLU A 107 2.86 -4.09 14.34
C GLU A 107 1.57 -4.74 14.88
N GLY A 108 0.44 -4.07 14.69
CA GLY A 108 -0.86 -4.51 15.20
C GLY A 108 -1.05 -4.27 16.71
N ASP A 109 -0.16 -3.51 17.36
CA ASP A 109 -0.26 -3.14 18.76
C ASP A 109 -1.07 -1.83 18.91
N PRO A 110 -2.26 -1.86 19.55
CA PRO A 110 -3.08 -0.68 19.74
C PRO A 110 -2.41 0.44 20.55
N ALA A 111 -1.48 0.11 21.45
CA ALA A 111 -0.77 1.12 22.23
C ALA A 111 0.25 1.87 21.37
N GLN A 112 0.97 1.16 20.49
CA GLN A 112 1.87 1.77 19.52
C GLN A 112 1.10 2.61 18.50
N GLU A 113 -0.06 2.14 18.07
CA GLU A 113 -0.94 2.87 17.14
C GLU A 113 -1.42 4.20 17.75
N ALA A 114 -1.90 4.17 18.98
CA ALA A 114 -2.32 5.39 19.69
C ALA A 114 -1.15 6.37 19.86
N ALA A 115 0.02 5.89 20.29
CA ALA A 115 1.21 6.72 20.45
C ALA A 115 1.68 7.32 19.11
N ALA A 116 1.63 6.55 18.03
CA ALA A 116 1.97 7.04 16.69
C ALA A 116 1.01 8.14 16.23
N LEU A 117 -0.29 7.95 16.46
CA LEU A 117 -1.31 8.94 16.14
C LEU A 117 -1.09 10.25 16.92
N ASP A 118 -0.87 10.16 18.23
CA ASP A 118 -0.60 11.33 19.09
C ASP A 118 0.63 12.10 18.58
N GLN A 119 1.71 11.41 18.27
CA GLN A 119 2.92 12.02 17.71
C GLN A 119 2.66 12.71 16.36
N MET A 120 1.87 12.08 15.48
CA MET A 120 1.52 12.68 14.20
C MET A 120 0.68 13.95 14.37
N LEU A 121 -0.26 13.96 15.31
CA LEU A 121 -1.07 15.12 15.65
C LEU A 121 -0.23 16.25 16.28
N GLU A 122 0.70 15.92 17.19
CA GLU A 122 1.68 16.87 17.74
C GLU A 122 2.56 17.49 16.64
N HIS A 123 2.96 16.70 15.64
CA HIS A 123 3.69 17.17 14.46
C HIS A 123 2.81 17.90 13.44
N ARG A 124 1.51 18.03 13.74
CA ARG A 124 0.52 18.75 12.90
C ARG A 124 0.47 18.23 11.47
N VAL A 125 0.38 16.91 11.31
CA VAL A 125 0.16 16.36 9.96
C VAL A 125 -1.10 16.98 9.34
N GLU A 126 -1.06 17.24 8.04
CA GLU A 126 -2.17 17.89 7.31
C GLU A 126 -3.27 16.92 6.92
N GLY A 127 -3.06 15.64 7.10
CA GLY A 127 -4.00 14.54 6.88
C GLY A 127 -3.36 13.22 7.23
N LEU A 128 -4.16 12.18 7.34
CA LEU A 128 -3.77 10.85 7.77
C LEU A 128 -4.24 9.81 6.76
N LEU A 129 -3.36 8.90 6.40
CA LEU A 129 -3.66 7.62 5.79
C LEU A 129 -3.56 6.55 6.87
N TYR A 130 -4.62 5.75 7.03
CA TYR A 130 -4.60 4.58 7.89
C TYR A 130 -4.74 3.34 7.01
N ALA A 131 -3.71 2.50 6.98
CA ALA A 131 -3.61 1.39 6.05
C ALA A 131 -3.47 0.05 6.79
N THR A 132 -4.14 -0.99 6.31
CA THR A 132 -3.98 -2.35 6.81
C THR A 132 -3.42 -3.28 5.74
N THR A 133 -2.74 -4.34 6.18
CA THR A 133 -2.22 -5.38 5.29
C THR A 133 -3.34 -6.22 4.67
N TRP A 134 -4.46 -6.35 5.39
CA TRP A 134 -5.62 -7.16 4.99
C TRP A 134 -6.88 -6.31 4.89
N HIS A 135 -7.66 -6.53 3.86
CA HIS A 135 -8.98 -5.93 3.72
C HIS A 135 -9.90 -6.37 4.88
N ARG A 136 -10.18 -5.47 5.80
CA ARG A 136 -10.98 -5.73 7.00
C ARG A 136 -11.63 -4.49 7.60
N ALA A 137 -12.61 -4.71 8.47
CA ALA A 137 -13.11 -3.66 9.34
C ALA A 137 -12.05 -3.30 10.41
N VAL A 138 -11.98 -2.02 10.76
CA VAL A 138 -11.11 -1.50 11.81
C VAL A 138 -11.92 -0.69 12.82
N THR A 139 -11.42 -0.66 14.06
CA THR A 139 -11.90 0.24 15.11
C THR A 139 -10.79 1.22 15.43
N LEU A 140 -11.04 2.50 15.22
CA LEU A 140 -10.02 3.54 15.29
C LEU A 140 -10.22 4.44 16.51
N PRO A 141 -9.13 4.98 17.09
CA PRO A 141 -9.21 6.02 18.10
C PRO A 141 -9.97 7.25 17.56
N LYS A 142 -10.74 7.91 18.42
CA LYS A 142 -11.51 9.11 18.01
C LYS A 142 -10.62 10.23 17.46
N ALA A 143 -9.39 10.33 17.93
CA ALA A 143 -8.40 11.32 17.53
C ALA A 143 -8.05 11.29 16.02
N VAL A 144 -8.27 10.17 15.31
CA VAL A 144 -8.09 10.13 13.83
C VAL A 144 -8.97 11.15 13.10
N ARG A 145 -10.02 11.67 13.76
CA ARG A 145 -10.96 12.65 13.18
C ARG A 145 -10.53 14.11 13.38
N GLU A 146 -9.43 14.34 14.09
CA GLU A 146 -8.88 15.69 14.28
C GLU A 146 -8.24 16.24 13.00
N VAL A 147 -7.94 15.36 12.05
CA VAL A 147 -7.41 15.72 10.73
C VAL A 147 -8.16 14.96 9.64
N PRO A 148 -8.16 15.42 8.37
CA PRO A 148 -8.68 14.65 7.26
C PRO A 148 -8.02 13.27 7.20
N THR A 149 -8.82 12.22 7.31
CA THR A 149 -8.33 10.84 7.38
C THR A 149 -8.98 9.99 6.29
N VAL A 150 -8.18 9.19 5.60
CA VAL A 150 -8.62 8.21 4.60
C VAL A 150 -8.10 6.82 4.99
N LEU A 151 -8.98 5.84 4.94
CA LEU A 151 -8.66 4.44 5.18
C LEU A 151 -8.22 3.77 3.87
N VAL A 152 -7.16 2.97 3.92
CA VAL A 152 -6.60 2.25 2.77
C VAL A 152 -6.59 0.77 3.07
N ASN A 153 -7.21 -0.01 2.20
CA ASN A 153 -7.39 -1.46 2.35
C ASN A 153 -8.13 -1.88 3.65
N CYS A 154 -8.86 -0.96 4.26
CA CYS A 154 -9.71 -1.20 5.41
C CYS A 154 -10.89 -0.22 5.43
N TYR A 155 -11.87 -0.49 6.27
CA TYR A 155 -13.05 0.35 6.42
C TYR A 155 -13.48 0.44 7.89
N ASP A 156 -14.05 1.59 8.24
CA ASP A 156 -14.72 1.78 9.51
C ASP A 156 -16.11 1.11 9.44
N ALA A 157 -16.41 0.23 10.40
CA ALA A 157 -17.70 -0.46 10.45
C ALA A 157 -18.90 0.50 10.55
N ALA A 158 -18.70 1.70 11.08
CA ALA A 158 -19.73 2.75 11.14
C ALA A 158 -19.90 3.48 9.79
N GLY A 159 -18.96 3.33 8.84
CA GLY A 159 -19.00 3.98 7.54
C GLY A 159 -18.80 5.51 7.58
N GLU A 160 -18.19 6.02 8.64
CA GLU A 160 -18.05 7.46 8.87
C GLU A 160 -16.77 8.05 8.23
N LEU A 161 -15.77 7.22 7.92
CA LEU A 161 -14.53 7.63 7.29
C LEU A 161 -14.48 7.18 5.82
N PRO A 162 -13.96 8.04 4.92
CA PRO A 162 -13.72 7.62 3.54
C PRO A 162 -12.70 6.48 3.50
N CYS A 163 -12.95 5.51 2.62
CA CYS A 163 -12.06 4.37 2.44
C CYS A 163 -11.79 4.08 0.96
N ILE A 164 -10.62 3.52 0.70
CA ILE A 164 -10.21 3.00 -0.61
C ILE A 164 -10.03 1.49 -0.44
N LEU A 165 -10.82 0.71 -1.17
CA LEU A 165 -10.84 -0.74 -1.09
C LEU A 165 -10.63 -1.36 -2.46
N PRO A 166 -10.00 -2.55 -2.56
CA PRO A 166 -9.99 -3.34 -3.78
C PRO A 166 -11.41 -3.79 -4.16
N ASP A 167 -11.72 -3.77 -5.45
CA ASP A 167 -12.94 -4.40 -5.98
C ASP A 167 -12.71 -5.91 -6.14
N GLU A 168 -12.88 -6.62 -5.05
CA GLU A 168 -12.62 -8.06 -4.95
C GLU A 168 -13.54 -8.88 -5.85
N VAL A 169 -14.79 -8.44 -6.03
CA VAL A 169 -15.79 -9.12 -6.89
C VAL A 169 -15.37 -8.99 -8.35
N SER A 170 -15.05 -7.79 -8.81
CA SER A 170 -14.55 -7.56 -10.17
C SER A 170 -13.22 -8.30 -10.40
N GLY A 171 -12.36 -8.33 -9.39
CA GLY A 171 -11.10 -9.06 -9.43
C GLY A 171 -11.29 -10.56 -9.61
N GLY A 172 -12.06 -11.21 -8.77
CA GLY A 172 -12.39 -12.63 -8.88
C GLY A 172 -13.08 -12.98 -10.20
N TYR A 173 -13.96 -12.10 -10.67
CA TYR A 173 -14.60 -12.22 -11.98
C TYR A 173 -13.57 -12.22 -13.11
N LYS A 174 -12.70 -11.22 -13.16
CA LYS A 174 -11.69 -11.08 -14.23
C LYS A 174 -10.69 -12.23 -14.23
N ALA A 175 -10.23 -12.68 -13.07
CA ALA A 175 -9.34 -13.82 -12.94
C ALA A 175 -9.97 -15.09 -13.52
N THR A 176 -11.23 -15.35 -13.18
CA THR A 176 -11.98 -16.50 -13.66
C THR A 176 -12.28 -16.38 -15.15
N ARG A 177 -12.72 -15.21 -15.63
CA ARG A 177 -12.95 -14.97 -17.07
C ARG A 177 -11.70 -15.24 -17.89
N ARG A 178 -10.50 -14.87 -17.40
CA ARG A 178 -9.25 -15.14 -18.10
C ARG A 178 -9.04 -16.63 -18.37
N LEU A 179 -9.45 -17.49 -17.43
CA LEU A 179 -9.38 -18.95 -17.60
C LEU A 179 -10.48 -19.48 -18.53
N LEU A 180 -11.69 -18.96 -18.38
CA LEU A 180 -12.83 -19.31 -19.26
C LEU A 180 -12.53 -18.94 -20.72
N ASP A 181 -11.96 -17.74 -20.96
CA ASP A 181 -11.59 -17.28 -22.30
C ASP A 181 -10.45 -18.10 -22.92
N ALA A 182 -9.66 -18.80 -22.10
CA ALA A 182 -8.68 -19.78 -22.54
C ALA A 182 -9.27 -21.17 -22.81
N GLY A 183 -10.59 -21.34 -22.65
CA GLY A 183 -11.32 -22.58 -22.93
C GLY A 183 -11.45 -23.54 -21.74
N HIS A 184 -11.04 -23.13 -20.54
CA HIS A 184 -11.17 -23.97 -19.34
C HIS A 184 -12.60 -23.89 -18.79
N THR A 185 -13.26 -25.03 -18.62
CA THR A 185 -14.61 -25.12 -18.05
C THR A 185 -14.62 -25.76 -16.67
N ARG A 186 -13.54 -26.44 -16.29
CA ARG A 186 -13.37 -27.02 -14.95
C ARG A 186 -12.20 -26.33 -14.26
N ILE A 187 -12.53 -25.33 -13.44
CA ILE A 187 -11.60 -24.41 -12.79
C ILE A 187 -11.64 -24.68 -11.29
N GLY A 188 -10.52 -25.09 -10.70
CA GLY A 188 -10.37 -25.14 -9.25
C GLY A 188 -10.11 -23.75 -8.71
N PHE A 189 -10.70 -23.43 -7.55
CA PHE A 189 -10.45 -22.17 -6.86
C PHE A 189 -9.87 -22.44 -5.47
N ILE A 190 -8.58 -22.11 -5.30
CA ILE A 190 -7.93 -22.15 -4.00
C ILE A 190 -8.07 -20.76 -3.40
N ASN A 191 -9.06 -20.59 -2.53
CA ASN A 191 -9.44 -19.30 -1.99
C ASN A 191 -8.66 -18.98 -0.69
N LEU A 192 -8.76 -17.74 -0.24
CA LEU A 192 -8.26 -17.27 1.06
C LEU A 192 -9.16 -17.80 2.20
N ASP A 193 -8.87 -17.38 3.43
CA ASP A 193 -9.75 -17.64 4.58
C ASP A 193 -11.19 -17.19 4.26
N PRO A 194 -12.18 -18.07 4.33
CA PRO A 194 -13.57 -17.76 3.97
C PRO A 194 -14.20 -16.62 4.78
N ALA A 195 -13.62 -16.28 5.94
CA ALA A 195 -14.17 -15.26 6.82
C ALA A 195 -13.77 -13.83 6.40
N ILE A 196 -12.77 -13.67 5.54
CA ILE A 196 -12.30 -12.33 5.18
C ILE A 196 -13.02 -11.76 3.95
N PRO A 197 -13.25 -10.44 3.89
CA PRO A 197 -13.95 -9.79 2.77
C PRO A 197 -13.35 -10.10 1.40
N ALA A 198 -12.02 -10.19 1.29
CA ALA A 198 -11.35 -10.53 0.04
C ALA A 198 -11.74 -11.92 -0.47
N ALA A 199 -11.81 -12.93 0.41
CA ALA A 199 -12.23 -14.27 0.04
C ALA A 199 -13.69 -14.32 -0.43
N ILE A 200 -14.55 -13.59 0.27
CA ILE A 200 -15.99 -13.50 -0.05
C ILE A 200 -16.18 -12.86 -1.43
N GLY A 201 -15.55 -11.70 -1.65
CA GLY A 201 -15.71 -10.98 -2.93
C GLY A 201 -15.08 -11.73 -4.10
N ARG A 202 -13.87 -12.30 -3.96
CA ARG A 202 -13.24 -13.12 -5.03
C ARG A 202 -14.07 -14.33 -5.37
N ARG A 203 -14.68 -14.98 -4.38
CA ARG A 203 -15.60 -16.10 -4.58
C ARG A 203 -16.85 -15.68 -5.33
N GLU A 204 -17.48 -14.58 -4.94
CA GLU A 204 -18.66 -14.05 -5.64
C GLU A 204 -18.35 -13.77 -7.13
N GLY A 205 -17.20 -13.16 -7.40
CA GLY A 205 -16.72 -12.92 -8.76
C GLY A 205 -16.49 -14.20 -9.56
N TYR A 206 -15.89 -15.22 -8.95
CA TYR A 206 -15.68 -16.53 -9.54
C TYR A 206 -17.01 -17.20 -9.88
N GLU A 207 -17.94 -17.27 -8.95
CA GLU A 207 -19.27 -17.87 -9.14
C GLU A 207 -20.09 -17.13 -10.23
N ARG A 208 -19.98 -15.80 -10.25
CA ARG A 208 -20.62 -14.97 -11.28
C ARG A 208 -20.06 -15.28 -12.67
N ALA A 209 -18.75 -15.38 -12.82
CA ALA A 209 -18.13 -15.68 -14.11
C ALA A 209 -18.52 -17.07 -14.66
N LEU A 210 -18.55 -18.09 -13.80
CA LEU A 210 -19.03 -19.43 -14.16
C LEU A 210 -20.48 -19.41 -14.60
N ARG A 211 -21.36 -18.77 -13.82
CA ARG A 211 -22.79 -18.66 -14.13
C ARG A 211 -23.04 -17.98 -15.47
N GLU A 212 -22.35 -16.89 -15.76
CA GLU A 212 -22.47 -16.19 -17.04
C GLU A 212 -21.96 -17.01 -18.24
N ALA A 213 -21.03 -17.94 -17.98
CA ALA A 213 -20.56 -18.90 -18.98
C ALA A 213 -21.44 -20.16 -19.10
N GLY A 214 -22.55 -20.25 -18.36
CA GLY A 214 -23.42 -21.41 -18.36
C GLY A 214 -22.84 -22.64 -17.66
N ILE A 215 -21.82 -22.46 -16.81
CA ILE A 215 -21.14 -23.54 -16.08
C ILE A 215 -21.73 -23.63 -14.67
N THR A 216 -22.21 -24.82 -14.30
CA THR A 216 -22.68 -25.09 -12.95
C THR A 216 -21.51 -25.13 -11.97
N LEU A 217 -21.62 -24.40 -10.87
CA LEU A 217 -20.64 -24.43 -9.80
C LEU A 217 -20.53 -25.84 -9.20
N ASP A 218 -19.32 -26.38 -9.17
CA ASP A 218 -18.99 -27.55 -8.36
C ASP A 218 -18.35 -27.09 -7.05
N PRO A 219 -19.05 -27.16 -5.90
CA PRO A 219 -18.51 -26.72 -4.62
C PRO A 219 -17.22 -27.45 -4.22
N ALA A 220 -17.05 -28.67 -4.72
CA ALA A 220 -15.85 -29.46 -4.43
C ALA A 220 -14.59 -28.93 -5.14
N LEU A 221 -14.70 -28.01 -6.09
CA LEU A 221 -13.59 -27.31 -6.72
C LEU A 221 -13.17 -26.04 -5.99
N VAL A 222 -13.88 -25.63 -4.92
CA VAL A 222 -13.54 -24.46 -4.11
C VAL A 222 -12.97 -24.93 -2.77
N VAL A 223 -11.69 -24.67 -2.55
CA VAL A 223 -10.97 -25.11 -1.34
C VAL A 223 -10.27 -23.92 -0.67
N PRO A 224 -10.19 -23.90 0.66
CA PRO A 224 -9.47 -22.85 1.39
C PRO A 224 -7.95 -23.04 1.27
N GLY A 225 -7.19 -21.94 1.25
CA GLY A 225 -5.73 -21.97 1.11
C GLY A 225 -4.97 -20.98 2.00
N TRP A 226 -5.52 -20.40 2.98
CA TRP A 226 -4.90 -19.64 4.09
C TRP A 226 -3.79 -18.64 3.72
N ALA A 227 -3.79 -18.14 2.48
CA ALA A 227 -2.89 -17.11 1.95
C ALA A 227 -1.37 -17.47 1.95
N THR A 228 -1.00 -18.74 2.17
CA THR A 228 0.40 -19.20 2.16
C THR A 228 0.67 -20.17 1.00
N ALA A 229 1.94 -20.29 0.61
CA ALA A 229 2.35 -21.26 -0.43
C ALA A 229 2.12 -22.70 0.05
N ASP A 230 2.47 -23.01 1.28
CA ASP A 230 2.36 -24.35 1.87
C ASP A 230 0.91 -24.84 1.90
N SER A 231 -0.01 -24.00 2.36
CA SER A 231 -1.44 -24.34 2.37
C SER A 231 -2.01 -24.56 0.97
N ALA A 232 -1.57 -23.75 0.00
CA ALA A 232 -2.01 -23.90 -1.38
C ALA A 232 -1.36 -25.09 -2.10
N TYR A 233 -0.14 -25.46 -1.73
CA TYR A 233 0.49 -26.71 -2.20
C TYR A 233 -0.37 -27.92 -1.83
N THR A 234 -0.81 -28.01 -0.58
CA THR A 234 -1.69 -29.07 -0.09
C THR A 234 -3.05 -29.04 -0.81
N ALA A 235 -3.70 -27.87 -0.86
CA ALA A 235 -5.01 -27.70 -1.51
C ALA A 235 -4.95 -28.01 -3.03
N ALA A 236 -3.89 -27.59 -3.70
CA ALA A 236 -3.69 -27.92 -5.12
C ALA A 236 -3.49 -29.44 -5.31
N GLY A 237 -2.73 -30.09 -4.41
CA GLY A 237 -2.58 -31.54 -4.40
C GLY A 237 -3.92 -32.26 -4.35
N GLU A 238 -4.79 -31.91 -3.42
CA GLU A 238 -6.14 -32.48 -3.28
C GLU A 238 -6.99 -32.33 -4.57
N LEU A 239 -6.89 -31.18 -5.23
CA LEU A 239 -7.59 -30.94 -6.49
C LEU A 239 -7.00 -31.74 -7.65
N LEU A 240 -5.68 -31.87 -7.72
CA LEU A 240 -4.95 -32.51 -8.83
C LEU A 240 -4.97 -34.04 -8.72
N ASP A 241 -5.07 -34.61 -7.54
CA ASP A 241 -5.11 -36.07 -7.31
C ASP A 241 -6.49 -36.69 -7.58
N ARG A 242 -7.48 -35.88 -7.98
CA ARG A 242 -8.79 -36.38 -8.40
C ARG A 242 -8.71 -37.19 -9.68
N PRO A 243 -9.66 -38.10 -9.93
CA PRO A 243 -9.75 -38.82 -11.20
C PRO A 243 -9.75 -37.86 -12.38
N ALA A 244 -9.20 -38.26 -13.51
CA ALA A 244 -9.02 -37.43 -14.70
C ALA A 244 -10.29 -36.67 -15.14
N GLY A 245 -11.47 -37.29 -15.02
CA GLY A 245 -12.75 -36.66 -15.34
C GLY A 245 -13.22 -35.59 -14.34
N ALA A 246 -12.68 -35.57 -13.11
CA ALA A 246 -13.03 -34.64 -12.03
C ALA A 246 -11.91 -33.63 -11.72
N ARG A 247 -10.70 -33.85 -12.24
CA ARG A 247 -9.55 -32.96 -12.06
C ARG A 247 -9.78 -31.64 -12.78
N PRO A 248 -9.50 -30.49 -12.11
CA PRO A 248 -9.54 -29.19 -12.79
C PRO A 248 -8.41 -29.09 -13.83
N THR A 249 -8.68 -28.41 -14.94
CA THR A 249 -7.68 -28.08 -15.98
C THR A 249 -7.07 -26.71 -15.79
N ALA A 250 -7.57 -25.94 -14.82
CA ALA A 250 -7.04 -24.64 -14.43
C ALA A 250 -7.26 -24.39 -12.95
N LEU A 251 -6.38 -23.62 -12.34
CA LEU A 251 -6.49 -23.16 -10.96
C LEU A 251 -6.53 -21.64 -10.90
N PHE A 252 -7.51 -21.09 -10.21
CA PHE A 252 -7.48 -19.74 -9.70
C PHE A 252 -6.98 -19.79 -8.25
N CYS A 253 -5.85 -19.14 -7.99
CA CYS A 253 -5.27 -19.03 -6.66
C CYS A 253 -5.58 -17.67 -6.06
N GLY A 254 -6.07 -17.66 -4.83
CA GLY A 254 -6.53 -16.45 -4.15
C GLY A 254 -5.46 -15.38 -3.99
N ASN A 255 -4.17 -15.73 -4.02
CA ASN A 255 -3.06 -14.78 -4.15
C ASN A 255 -1.84 -15.43 -4.85
N ASP A 256 -0.81 -14.62 -5.15
CA ASP A 256 0.37 -15.09 -5.87
C ASP A 256 1.25 -16.03 -5.04
N ARG A 257 1.29 -15.90 -3.71
CA ARG A 257 1.99 -16.85 -2.83
C ARG A 257 1.34 -18.23 -2.90
N MET A 258 0.03 -18.26 -2.95
CA MET A 258 -0.72 -19.50 -3.15
C MET A 258 -0.48 -20.08 -4.54
N ALA A 259 -0.41 -19.23 -5.58
CA ALA A 259 -0.04 -19.69 -6.92
C ALA A 259 1.35 -20.32 -6.95
N MET A 260 2.31 -19.80 -6.18
CA MET A 260 3.63 -20.41 -6.03
C MET A 260 3.56 -21.84 -5.50
N GLY A 261 2.79 -22.07 -4.42
CA GLY A 261 2.57 -23.42 -3.90
C GLY A 261 1.85 -24.34 -4.87
N ALA A 262 0.86 -23.81 -5.60
CA ALA A 262 0.17 -24.58 -6.65
C ALA A 262 1.14 -24.97 -7.80
N TYR A 263 2.08 -24.09 -8.18
CA TYR A 263 3.12 -24.42 -9.18
C TYR A 263 3.98 -25.60 -8.75
N ASP A 264 4.37 -25.66 -7.48
CA ASP A 264 5.18 -26.76 -6.95
C ASP A 264 4.36 -28.05 -6.96
N ALA A 265 3.11 -28.03 -6.48
CA ALA A 265 2.22 -29.19 -6.51
C ALA A 265 1.98 -29.73 -7.92
N ILE A 266 1.83 -28.86 -8.93
CA ILE A 266 1.65 -29.23 -10.34
C ILE A 266 2.92 -29.89 -10.88
N LYS A 267 4.09 -29.27 -10.67
CA LYS A 267 5.38 -29.73 -11.20
C LYS A 267 5.81 -31.07 -10.58
N GLU A 268 5.63 -31.26 -9.29
CA GLU A 268 5.94 -32.52 -8.60
C GLU A 268 5.10 -33.71 -9.11
N ARG A 269 3.91 -33.43 -9.66
CA ARG A 269 3.06 -34.43 -10.33
C ARG A 269 3.42 -34.64 -11.80
N GLY A 270 4.53 -34.06 -12.28
CA GLY A 270 4.96 -34.13 -13.66
C GLY A 270 4.03 -33.38 -14.64
N LEU A 271 3.13 -32.52 -14.13
CA LEU A 271 2.20 -31.76 -14.97
C LEU A 271 2.85 -30.44 -15.43
N ARG A 272 2.48 -30.00 -16.62
CA ARG A 272 3.04 -28.80 -17.26
C ARG A 272 2.10 -27.61 -17.12
N ILE A 273 2.67 -26.47 -16.79
CA ILE A 273 1.96 -25.19 -16.77
C ILE A 273 2.30 -24.42 -18.05
N PRO A 274 1.34 -23.91 -18.81
CA PRO A 274 -0.12 -24.02 -18.64
C PRO A 274 -0.74 -25.24 -19.34
N HIS A 275 0.03 -26.10 -19.99
CA HIS A 275 -0.46 -27.11 -20.95
C HIS A 275 -1.40 -28.15 -20.33
N ASP A 276 -1.06 -28.66 -19.15
CA ASP A 276 -1.86 -29.64 -18.45
C ASP A 276 -2.76 -28.97 -17.37
N VAL A 277 -2.26 -27.92 -16.74
CA VAL A 277 -2.99 -27.11 -15.76
C VAL A 277 -2.59 -25.63 -15.91
N ALA A 278 -3.54 -24.78 -16.26
CA ALA A 278 -3.33 -23.32 -16.26
C ALA A 278 -3.46 -22.76 -14.83
N VAL A 279 -2.77 -21.67 -14.53
CA VAL A 279 -2.85 -21.00 -13.22
C VAL A 279 -3.00 -19.51 -13.40
N VAL A 280 -3.92 -18.92 -12.62
CA VAL A 280 -4.07 -17.47 -12.46
C VAL A 280 -3.95 -17.15 -10.98
N GLY A 281 -3.15 -16.15 -10.64
CA GLY A 281 -2.98 -15.62 -9.31
C GLY A 281 -3.76 -14.31 -9.09
N PHE A 282 -3.44 -13.68 -7.99
CA PHE A 282 -4.01 -12.40 -7.58
C PHE A 282 -2.97 -11.64 -6.77
N ASP A 283 -2.91 -10.34 -6.85
CA ASP A 283 -2.09 -9.34 -6.19
C ASP A 283 -1.00 -8.72 -7.08
N ASN A 284 -0.44 -9.45 -8.07
CA ASN A 284 0.72 -9.07 -8.87
C ASN A 284 1.97 -8.79 -8.01
N GLN A 285 2.25 -9.65 -7.03
CA GLN A 285 3.48 -9.53 -6.25
C GLN A 285 4.70 -9.73 -7.15
N GLU A 286 5.43 -8.65 -7.42
CA GLU A 286 6.51 -8.62 -8.41
C GLU A 286 7.56 -9.72 -8.20
N LEU A 287 7.98 -9.93 -6.95
CA LEU A 287 8.99 -10.96 -6.59
C LEU A 287 8.49 -12.40 -6.77
N ILE A 288 7.20 -12.60 -7.02
CA ILE A 288 6.60 -13.90 -7.29
C ILE A 288 6.19 -14.00 -8.74
N ALA A 289 5.28 -13.14 -9.17
CA ALA A 289 4.65 -13.24 -10.50
C ALA A 289 5.66 -13.17 -11.64
N ALA A 290 6.67 -12.30 -11.54
CA ALA A 290 7.70 -12.12 -12.56
C ALA A 290 8.74 -13.26 -12.59
N TYR A 291 8.94 -13.96 -11.47
CA TYR A 291 10.03 -14.95 -11.33
C TYR A 291 9.60 -16.40 -11.36
N LEU A 292 8.32 -16.72 -11.28
CA LEU A 292 7.79 -18.06 -11.52
C LEU A 292 8.10 -18.51 -12.96
N ARG A 293 8.18 -19.82 -13.18
CA ARG A 293 8.44 -20.42 -14.49
C ARG A 293 7.38 -21.50 -14.80
N PRO A 294 6.55 -21.20 -15.84
CA PRO A 294 6.41 -19.95 -16.61
C PRO A 294 6.00 -18.77 -15.72
N LYS A 295 6.10 -17.52 -16.24
CA LYS A 295 5.63 -16.34 -15.52
C LYS A 295 4.14 -16.47 -15.20
N LEU A 296 3.75 -16.01 -14.01
CA LEU A 296 2.37 -16.10 -13.55
C LEU A 296 1.49 -15.04 -14.24
N THR A 297 0.34 -15.47 -14.73
CA THR A 297 -0.76 -14.54 -15.03
C THR A 297 -1.44 -14.20 -13.72
N THR A 298 -1.52 -12.92 -13.39
CA THR A 298 -2.08 -12.46 -12.13
C THR A 298 -2.86 -11.16 -12.29
N LEU A 299 -3.69 -10.84 -11.31
CA LEU A 299 -4.45 -9.60 -11.24
C LEU A 299 -3.74 -8.62 -10.31
N ALA A 300 -3.47 -7.42 -10.78
CA ALA A 300 -2.86 -6.38 -9.95
C ALA A 300 -3.87 -5.72 -9.01
N LEU A 301 -3.47 -5.47 -7.78
CA LEU A 301 -4.17 -4.58 -6.86
C LEU A 301 -3.79 -3.12 -7.17
N PRO A 302 -4.73 -2.16 -7.16
CA PRO A 302 -4.48 -0.77 -7.55
C PRO A 302 -3.95 0.05 -6.37
N PHE A 303 -2.77 -0.27 -5.86
CA PHE A 303 -2.16 0.45 -4.74
C PHE A 303 -1.24 1.62 -5.14
N GLU A 304 -1.04 1.87 -6.42
CA GLU A 304 -0.28 3.02 -6.95
C GLU A 304 -1.13 4.28 -7.12
#